data_3bc7061d61445e38dc8e649e97eb441c
#
_entry.id   3bc7061d61445e38dc8e649e97eb441c
#
_cell.length_a   1.000
_cell.length_b   1.000
_cell.length_c   1.000
_cell.angle_alpha   90.00
_cell.angle_beta   90.00
_cell.angle_gamma   90.00
#
_symmetry.space_group_name_H-M   'P 1'
#
loop_
_entity.id
_entity.type
_entity.pdbx_description
1 polymer ?
#
loop_
_entity_poly.entity_id
_entity_poly.type
_entity_poly.pdbx_seq_one_letter_code
_entity_poly.pdbx_strand_id
1 'polypeptide(L)'
;MQIVKNINPEIFRGYDLRGVVDVDLNVDVMYTLGRAYATFLTERRIAESTVGRDNRLTGEEYSKAFIQGLNDGGINTIDIGLSLSQIVYFSSYYFQIKGSVMVSASHNPANFNGLKLGVGYSD
;
A
#
# COMPACT_ATOMS: atom_id res chain seq x y z
N MET A 1 12.81 -10.70 -1.24
CA MET A 1 11.87 -10.60 -0.09
C MET A 1 11.02 -11.84 0.01
N GLN A 2 10.59 -12.17 1.21
CA GLN A 2 9.88 -13.41 1.49
C GLN A 2 8.41 -13.17 1.76
N ILE A 3 7.57 -14.14 1.37
CA ILE A 3 6.17 -14.15 1.74
C ILE A 3 6.05 -14.55 3.21
N VAL A 4 5.32 -13.74 3.98
CA VAL A 4 5.05 -14.00 5.39
C VAL A 4 3.69 -14.69 5.50
N LYS A 5 3.64 -15.80 6.23
CA LYS A 5 2.40 -16.57 6.38
C LYS A 5 1.57 -16.14 7.60
N ASN A 6 2.23 -15.60 8.62
CA ASN A 6 1.57 -15.20 9.85
C ASN A 6 1.62 -13.69 10.00
N ILE A 7 0.52 -13.03 9.69
CA ILE A 7 0.37 -11.59 9.83
C ILE A 7 -0.68 -11.37 10.94
N ASN A 8 -0.38 -10.45 11.86
CA ASN A 8 -1.32 -10.13 12.93
C ASN A 8 -2.66 -9.65 12.33
N PRO A 9 -3.75 -10.38 12.54
CA PRO A 9 -5.04 -10.01 11.94
C PRO A 9 -5.59 -8.69 12.45
N GLU A 10 -5.10 -8.18 13.57
CA GLU A 10 -5.57 -6.92 14.14
C GLU A 10 -5.14 -5.68 13.33
N ILE A 11 -4.20 -5.83 12.38
CA ILE A 11 -3.84 -4.73 11.49
C ILE A 11 -4.95 -4.39 10.49
N PHE A 12 -5.82 -5.34 10.19
CA PHE A 12 -6.88 -5.14 9.20
C PHE A 12 -8.05 -4.38 9.79
N ARG A 13 -8.38 -3.23 9.19
CA ARG A 13 -9.43 -2.32 9.68
C ARG A 13 -10.24 -1.79 8.51
N GLY A 14 -11.36 -2.45 8.22
CA GLY A 14 -12.23 -2.00 7.12
C GLY A 14 -11.46 -1.88 5.81
N TYR A 15 -11.27 -0.65 5.34
CA TYR A 15 -10.61 -0.38 4.06
C TYR A 15 -9.12 -0.07 4.18
N ASP A 16 -8.57 -0.09 5.40
CA ASP A 16 -7.16 0.21 5.58
C ASP A 16 -6.50 -0.77 6.54
N LEU A 17 -5.17 -0.75 6.55
CA LEU A 17 -4.35 -1.57 7.43
C LEU A 17 -3.46 -0.67 8.25
N ARG A 18 -3.33 -0.96 9.53
CA ARG A 18 -2.47 -0.22 10.44
C ARG A 18 -1.84 -1.15 11.45
N GLY A 19 -0.57 -0.92 11.73
CA GLY A 19 0.15 -1.73 12.71
C GLY A 19 1.35 -0.99 13.27
N VAL A 20 1.90 -1.56 14.33
CA VAL A 20 3.09 -1.02 14.98
C VAL A 20 4.33 -1.49 14.22
N VAL A 21 5.20 -0.54 13.88
CA VAL A 21 6.47 -0.81 13.18
C VAL A 21 7.32 -1.77 14.01
N ASP A 22 7.90 -2.76 13.34
CA ASP A 22 8.73 -3.81 13.91
C ASP A 22 8.02 -4.77 14.88
N VAL A 23 6.74 -4.58 15.13
CA VAL A 23 5.90 -5.50 15.91
C VAL A 23 4.92 -6.21 14.99
N ASP A 24 4.08 -5.45 14.30
CA ASP A 24 3.06 -5.96 13.38
C ASP A 24 3.50 -5.86 11.92
N LEU A 25 4.37 -4.92 11.61
CA LEU A 25 4.80 -4.60 10.25
C LEU A 25 6.31 -4.64 10.13
N ASN A 26 6.77 -5.13 9.01
CA ASN A 26 8.17 -5.05 8.56
C ASN A 26 8.19 -5.10 7.03
N VAL A 27 9.37 -5.05 6.42
CA VAL A 27 9.46 -5.03 4.94
C VAL A 27 8.89 -6.29 4.32
N ASP A 28 9.05 -7.46 4.94
CA ASP A 28 8.52 -8.71 4.39
C ASP A 28 6.99 -8.76 4.48
N VAL A 29 6.40 -8.22 5.54
CA VAL A 29 4.95 -8.06 5.66
C VAL A 29 4.44 -7.12 4.58
N MET A 30 5.10 -5.98 4.37
CA MET A 30 4.71 -5.02 3.34
C MET A 30 4.82 -5.63 1.94
N TYR A 31 5.86 -6.39 1.69
CA TYR A 31 6.01 -7.13 0.43
C TYR A 31 4.86 -8.13 0.23
N THR A 32 4.54 -8.90 1.27
CA THR A 32 3.46 -9.88 1.23
C THR A 32 2.11 -9.20 0.95
N LEU A 33 1.86 -8.07 1.59
CA LEU A 33 0.64 -7.29 1.35
C LEU A 33 0.60 -6.76 -0.08
N GLY A 34 1.74 -6.37 -0.65
CA GLY A 34 1.82 -5.97 -2.04
C GLY A 34 1.46 -7.12 -2.99
N ARG A 35 1.97 -8.33 -2.70
CA ARG A 35 1.61 -9.53 -3.48
C ARG A 35 0.12 -9.84 -3.38
N ALA A 36 -0.45 -9.72 -2.20
CA ALA A 36 -1.88 -9.97 -1.96
C ALA A 36 -2.75 -8.93 -2.70
N TYR A 37 -2.37 -7.68 -2.64
CA TYR A 37 -3.10 -6.63 -3.35
C TYR A 37 -2.98 -6.79 -4.87
N ALA A 38 -1.84 -7.25 -5.36
CA ALA A 38 -1.67 -7.56 -6.77
C ALA A 38 -2.67 -8.63 -7.23
N THR A 39 -2.85 -9.68 -6.44
CA THR A 39 -3.86 -10.72 -6.73
C THR A 39 -5.26 -10.12 -6.75
N PHE A 40 -5.59 -9.31 -5.75
CA PHE A 40 -6.88 -8.62 -5.66
C PHE A 40 -7.17 -7.77 -6.90
N LEU A 41 -6.17 -7.00 -7.35
CA LEU A 41 -6.31 -6.15 -8.54
C LEU A 41 -6.44 -7.00 -9.82
N THR A 42 -5.64 -8.05 -9.94
CA THR A 42 -5.66 -8.93 -11.11
C THR A 42 -7.03 -9.60 -11.27
N GLU A 43 -7.64 -10.03 -10.17
CA GLU A 43 -8.98 -10.62 -10.20
C GLU A 43 -10.04 -9.63 -10.70
N ARG A 44 -9.78 -8.34 -10.58
CA ARG A 44 -10.66 -7.27 -11.05
C ARG A 44 -10.23 -6.68 -12.38
N ARG A 45 -9.25 -7.33 -13.05
CA ARG A 45 -8.71 -6.90 -14.34
C ARG A 45 -8.08 -5.50 -14.28
N ILE A 46 -7.47 -5.17 -13.14
CA ILE A 46 -6.73 -3.93 -12.95
C ILE A 46 -5.25 -4.29 -12.98
N ALA A 47 -4.51 -3.68 -13.90
CA ALA A 47 -3.11 -4.01 -14.15
C ALA A 47 -2.13 -2.97 -13.61
N GLU A 48 -2.63 -1.88 -13.03
CA GLU A 48 -1.80 -0.76 -12.58
C GLU A 48 -2.28 -0.21 -11.26
N SER A 49 -1.35 0.35 -10.48
CA SER A 49 -1.67 1.04 -9.23
C SER A 49 -0.75 2.24 -9.03
N THR A 50 -1.28 3.33 -8.51
CA THR A 50 -0.47 4.41 -7.96
C THR A 50 -0.11 4.07 -6.52
N VAL A 51 1.06 4.49 -6.07
CA VAL A 51 1.52 4.31 -4.69
C VAL A 51 2.13 5.62 -4.21
N GLY A 52 1.58 6.16 -3.13
CA GLY A 52 2.13 7.32 -2.45
C GLY A 52 2.43 6.99 -1.00
N ARG A 53 3.13 7.88 -0.30
CA ARG A 53 3.44 7.71 1.11
C ARG A 53 3.45 9.04 1.83
N ASP A 54 3.21 9.01 3.14
CA ASP A 54 3.39 10.18 3.98
C ASP A 54 4.84 10.27 4.49
N ASN A 55 5.11 11.20 5.40
CA ASN A 55 6.47 11.48 5.87
C ASN A 55 6.91 10.64 7.07
N ARG A 56 6.26 9.50 7.35
CA ARG A 56 6.70 8.61 8.43
C ARG A 56 8.07 8.03 8.12
N LEU A 57 8.89 7.78 9.16
CA LEU A 57 10.27 7.33 8.99
C LEU A 57 10.38 6.04 8.18
N THR A 58 9.45 5.11 8.34
CA THR A 58 9.46 3.85 7.61
C THR A 58 8.75 3.92 6.26
N GLY A 59 8.20 5.08 5.90
CA GLY A 59 7.37 5.21 4.70
C GLY A 59 8.09 4.84 3.42
N GLU A 60 9.32 5.29 3.25
CA GLU A 60 10.09 5.00 2.04
C GLU A 60 10.39 3.52 1.89
N GLU A 61 10.90 2.87 2.93
CA GLU A 61 11.26 1.46 2.84
C GLU A 61 10.02 0.56 2.73
N TYR A 62 8.93 0.91 3.42
CA TYR A 62 7.68 0.17 3.34
C TYR A 62 7.02 0.33 1.97
N SER A 63 7.05 1.55 1.42
CA SER A 63 6.56 1.82 0.08
C SER A 63 7.32 1.00 -0.96
N LYS A 64 8.64 0.97 -0.88
CA LYS A 64 9.48 0.17 -1.80
C LYS A 64 9.16 -1.31 -1.71
N ALA A 65 9.01 -1.85 -0.49
CA ALA A 65 8.69 -3.25 -0.30
C ALA A 65 7.31 -3.60 -0.87
N PHE A 66 6.33 -2.75 -0.65
CA PHE A 66 4.99 -2.93 -1.17
C PHE A 66 4.98 -2.89 -2.71
N ILE A 67 5.69 -1.92 -3.30
CA ILE A 67 5.83 -1.81 -4.76
C ILE A 67 6.50 -3.06 -5.33
N GLN A 68 7.54 -3.58 -4.68
CA GLN A 68 8.18 -4.80 -5.11
C GLN A 68 7.18 -5.96 -5.14
N GLY A 69 6.33 -6.06 -4.11
CA GLY A 69 5.28 -7.07 -4.07
C GLY A 69 4.27 -6.91 -5.20
N LEU A 70 3.84 -5.68 -5.48
CA LEU A 70 2.95 -5.40 -6.61
C LEU A 70 3.58 -5.82 -7.93
N ASN A 71 4.82 -5.41 -8.17
CA ASN A 71 5.52 -5.70 -9.41
C ASN A 71 5.74 -7.20 -9.60
N ASP A 72 6.14 -7.89 -8.53
CA ASP A 72 6.34 -9.35 -8.58
C ASP A 72 5.01 -10.07 -8.81
N GLY A 73 3.91 -9.47 -8.43
CA GLY A 73 2.55 -9.97 -8.69
C GLY A 73 1.99 -9.59 -10.06
N GLY A 74 2.78 -8.91 -10.90
CA GLY A 74 2.37 -8.56 -12.26
C GLY A 74 1.67 -7.22 -12.41
N ILE A 75 1.66 -6.37 -11.37
CA ILE A 75 1.02 -5.05 -11.41
C ILE A 75 2.08 -3.99 -11.70
N ASN A 76 1.81 -3.14 -12.68
CA ASN A 76 2.64 -1.96 -12.94
C ASN A 76 2.33 -0.87 -11.92
N THR A 77 3.35 -0.21 -11.40
CA THR A 77 3.17 0.81 -10.38
C THR A 77 3.65 2.16 -10.86
N ILE A 78 2.94 3.20 -10.43
CA ILE A 78 3.39 4.60 -10.53
C ILE A 78 3.65 5.07 -9.12
N ASP A 79 4.93 5.26 -8.78
CA ASP A 79 5.34 5.75 -7.47
C ASP A 79 5.25 7.27 -7.45
N ILE A 80 4.30 7.79 -6.68
CA ILE A 80 4.06 9.22 -6.54
C ILE A 80 4.99 9.83 -5.51
N GLY A 81 5.58 9.00 -4.66
CA GLY A 81 6.51 9.44 -3.63
C GLY A 81 5.80 10.05 -2.43
N LEU A 82 6.45 11.02 -1.81
CA LEU A 82 5.93 11.72 -0.63
C LEU A 82 4.77 12.62 -1.04
N SER A 83 3.58 12.36 -0.51
CA SER A 83 2.39 13.12 -0.92
C SER A 83 1.29 13.04 0.14
N LEU A 84 0.20 13.75 -0.11
CA LEU A 84 -1.02 13.66 0.68
C LEU A 84 -1.98 12.66 0.04
N SER A 85 -2.90 12.11 0.84
CA SER A 85 -3.88 11.15 0.34
C SER A 85 -4.71 11.71 -0.83
N GLN A 86 -5.05 12.99 -0.76
CA GLN A 86 -5.80 13.67 -1.82
C GLN A 86 -5.04 13.68 -3.14
N ILE A 87 -3.71 13.81 -3.08
CA ILE A 87 -2.86 13.78 -4.26
C ILE A 87 -2.84 12.38 -4.88
N VAL A 88 -2.82 11.34 -4.05
CA VAL A 88 -2.90 9.96 -4.53
C VAL A 88 -4.22 9.72 -5.25
N TYR A 89 -5.33 10.15 -4.68
CA TYR A 89 -6.64 10.00 -5.31
C TYR A 89 -6.73 10.79 -6.62
N PHE A 90 -6.22 12.03 -6.62
CA PHE A 90 -6.20 12.85 -7.83
C PHE A 90 -5.35 12.20 -8.93
N SER A 91 -4.18 11.67 -8.58
CA SER A 91 -3.29 11.04 -9.56
C SER A 91 -3.94 9.80 -10.17
N SER A 92 -4.65 9.02 -9.37
CA SER A 92 -5.40 7.86 -9.84
C SER A 92 -6.42 8.27 -10.91
N TYR A 93 -7.18 9.32 -10.65
CA TYR A 93 -8.13 9.87 -11.60
C TYR A 93 -7.43 10.43 -12.84
N TYR A 94 -6.37 11.23 -12.62
CA TYR A 94 -5.65 11.89 -13.71
C TYR A 94 -5.03 10.88 -14.70
N PHE A 95 -4.41 9.83 -14.17
CA PHE A 95 -3.78 8.78 -14.99
C PHE A 95 -4.77 7.70 -15.43
N GLN A 96 -6.02 7.76 -14.97
CA GLN A 96 -7.04 6.74 -15.21
C GLN A 96 -6.59 5.35 -14.74
N ILE A 97 -6.00 5.30 -13.56
CA ILE A 97 -5.53 4.07 -12.91
C ILE A 97 -6.44 3.76 -11.74
N LYS A 98 -7.05 2.59 -11.72
CA LYS A 98 -8.03 2.22 -10.70
C LYS A 98 -7.44 1.71 -9.41
N GLY A 99 -6.21 1.21 -9.42
CA GLY A 99 -5.52 0.82 -8.20
C GLY A 99 -4.86 2.03 -7.56
N SER A 100 -4.98 2.18 -6.25
CA SER A 100 -4.32 3.26 -5.52
C SER A 100 -3.97 2.82 -4.10
N VAL A 101 -2.81 3.26 -3.62
CA VAL A 101 -2.32 2.93 -2.29
C VAL A 101 -1.65 4.16 -1.69
N MET A 102 -1.96 4.43 -0.43
CA MET A 102 -1.23 5.40 0.37
C MET A 102 -0.59 4.67 1.55
N VAL A 103 0.73 4.70 1.63
CA VAL A 103 1.48 4.12 2.76
C VAL A 103 1.44 5.13 3.89
N SER A 104 0.56 4.90 4.84
CA SER A 104 0.27 5.84 5.93
C SER A 104 -0.51 5.15 7.03
N ALA A 105 -0.36 5.64 8.25
CA ALA A 105 -1.25 5.27 9.36
C ALA A 105 -2.13 6.44 9.79
N SER A 106 -2.25 7.45 8.94
CA SER A 106 -3.13 8.60 9.17
C SER A 106 -2.82 9.32 10.49
N HIS A 107 -3.74 9.31 11.47
CA HIS A 107 -3.58 9.99 12.74
C HIS A 107 -2.98 9.12 13.85
N ASN A 108 -2.59 7.89 13.55
CA ASN A 108 -1.96 7.03 14.56
C ASN A 108 -0.59 7.58 14.97
N PRO A 109 -0.08 7.19 16.17
CA PRO A 109 1.25 7.64 16.61
C PRO A 109 2.37 7.32 15.64
N ALA A 110 3.53 7.96 15.81
CA ALA A 110 4.66 7.88 14.88
C ALA A 110 5.23 6.46 14.74
N ASN A 111 5.05 5.59 15.73
CA ASN A 111 5.51 4.21 15.66
C ASN A 111 4.55 3.28 14.90
N PHE A 112 3.49 3.82 14.32
CA PHE A 112 2.57 3.09 13.44
C PHE A 112 2.90 3.37 11.98
N ASN A 113 2.52 2.45 11.12
CA ASN A 113 2.41 2.67 9.69
C ASN A 113 1.29 1.80 9.15
N GLY A 114 1.05 1.82 7.86
CA GLY A 114 -0.02 1.04 7.27
C GLY A 114 -0.29 1.39 5.83
N LEU A 115 -1.45 0.98 5.36
CA LEU A 115 -1.87 1.14 3.97
C LEU A 115 -3.31 1.60 3.92
N LYS A 116 -3.59 2.53 3.01
CA LYS A 116 -4.94 2.83 2.55
C LYS A 116 -5.05 2.37 1.12
N LEU A 117 -5.96 1.47 0.85
CA LEU A 117 -6.13 0.85 -0.45
C LEU A 117 -7.38 1.40 -1.13
N GLY A 118 -7.28 1.65 -2.42
CA GLY A 118 -8.41 2.11 -3.22
C GLY A 118 -8.57 1.31 -4.49
N VAL A 119 -9.83 1.17 -4.93
CA VAL A 119 -10.19 0.53 -6.20
C VAL A 119 -11.21 1.42 -6.89
N GLY A 120 -10.88 1.86 -8.10
CA GLY A 120 -11.71 2.85 -8.78
C GLY A 120 -11.16 4.25 -8.58
N TYR A 121 -11.87 5.23 -9.10
CA TYR A 121 -11.33 6.60 -9.15
C TYR A 121 -11.65 7.44 -7.91
N SER A 122 -12.54 6.99 -7.07
CA SER A 122 -13.01 7.78 -5.92
C SER A 122 -13.08 7.01 -4.60
N ASP A 123 -12.50 5.84 -4.55
CA ASP A 123 -12.53 5.01 -3.34
C ASP A 123 -11.24 5.04 -2.54
#